data_440c547bc02021edc297d2d33d169305
#
_entry.id   440c547bc02021edc297d2d33d169305
#
_cell.length_a   1.000
_cell.length_b   1.000
_cell.length_c   1.000
_cell.angle_alpha   90.00
_cell.angle_beta   90.00
_cell.angle_gamma   90.00
#
_symmetry.space_group_name_H-M   'P 1'
#
loop_
_entity.id
_entity.type
_entity.pdbx_description
1 polymer ?
#
loop_
_entity_poly.entity_id
_entity_poly.type
_entity_poly.pdbx_seq_one_letter_code
_entity_poly.pdbx_strand_id
1 'polypeptide(L)'
;MVSMKVCIVMPAYNEEGSVSEIVVKSMKYGSVIVIDDCSSDSTAERARKAGAAVISHKTNMGLGSALRTGFEKALSMKADVIITMDADGQHIPDDMPKLLEKIGEGYDFVLGKRNLSKYPFVKRFGNFFLNAATNFISGTNLKDTESGFRAFRADALRKLFLKSERYQIAVEIIFEVGRNNLRSCNVPISSPVYVRGVGITDGIKNFLFLMHRRERRWRDYIHDAKYVLRKWL
;
A
#
# COMPACT_ATOMS: atom_id res chain seq x y z
N MET A 1 -9.96 -21.93 -13.60
CA MET A 1 -9.20 -20.78 -13.12
C MET A 1 -8.19 -21.29 -12.11
N VAL A 2 -6.91 -21.01 -12.29
CA VAL A 2 -5.89 -21.33 -11.27
C VAL A 2 -6.23 -20.50 -10.03
N SER A 3 -6.39 -21.14 -8.88
CA SER A 3 -6.65 -20.45 -7.61
C SER A 3 -5.43 -19.60 -7.27
N MET A 4 -5.55 -18.27 -7.37
CA MET A 4 -4.49 -17.34 -6.96
C MET A 4 -4.35 -17.36 -5.45
N LYS A 5 -3.13 -17.51 -4.96
CA LYS A 5 -2.81 -17.39 -3.53
C LYS A 5 -2.71 -15.91 -3.16
N VAL A 6 -3.72 -15.41 -2.45
CA VAL A 6 -3.80 -14.00 -2.04
C VAL A 6 -3.29 -13.83 -0.60
N CYS A 7 -2.42 -12.84 -0.39
CA CYS A 7 -2.03 -12.36 0.93
C CYS A 7 -2.45 -10.88 1.10
N ILE A 8 -3.09 -10.58 2.23
CA ILE A 8 -3.53 -9.24 2.60
C ILE A 8 -2.56 -8.72 3.68
N VAL A 9 -1.86 -7.64 3.38
CA VAL A 9 -0.92 -6.96 4.28
C VAL A 9 -1.61 -5.76 4.91
N MET A 10 -1.71 -5.75 6.22
CA MET A 10 -2.34 -4.69 7.02
C MET A 10 -1.32 -4.07 7.98
N PRO A 11 -0.77 -2.90 7.68
CA PRO A 11 -0.06 -2.13 8.69
C PRO A 11 -1.05 -1.63 9.74
N ALA A 12 -0.68 -1.74 11.02
CA ALA A 12 -1.51 -1.33 12.14
C ALA A 12 -0.69 -0.63 13.21
N TYR A 13 -1.23 0.44 13.79
CA TYR A 13 -0.65 1.15 14.93
C TYR A 13 -1.76 1.77 15.77
N ASN A 14 -2.01 1.18 16.95
CA ASN A 14 -3.10 1.55 17.87
C ASN A 14 -4.49 1.50 17.20
N GLU A 15 -4.83 0.33 16.65
CA GLU A 15 -6.08 0.07 15.92
C GLU A 15 -6.91 -1.06 16.59
N GLU A 16 -6.84 -1.16 17.95
CA GLU A 16 -7.55 -2.20 18.68
C GLU A 16 -9.06 -2.21 18.44
N GLY A 17 -9.66 -1.02 18.15
CA GLY A 17 -11.09 -0.88 17.92
C GLY A 17 -11.61 -1.50 16.64
N SER A 18 -10.77 -1.64 15.60
CA SER A 18 -11.16 -1.99 14.23
C SER A 18 -10.51 -3.26 13.71
N VAL A 19 -9.28 -3.55 14.13
CA VAL A 19 -8.44 -4.60 13.54
C VAL A 19 -9.10 -5.98 13.50
N SER A 20 -9.80 -6.40 14.56
CA SER A 20 -10.42 -7.74 14.62
C SER A 20 -11.49 -7.93 13.55
N GLU A 21 -12.37 -6.96 13.40
CA GLU A 21 -13.46 -7.03 12.43
C GLU A 21 -12.92 -7.07 11.00
N ILE A 22 -11.93 -6.20 10.71
CA ILE A 22 -11.32 -6.08 9.39
C ILE A 22 -10.57 -7.36 9.03
N VAL A 23 -9.81 -7.94 9.97
CA VAL A 23 -9.12 -9.23 9.77
C VAL A 23 -10.10 -10.32 9.40
N VAL A 24 -11.16 -10.52 10.21
CA VAL A 24 -12.17 -11.58 9.97
C VAL A 24 -12.83 -11.42 8.60
N LYS A 25 -13.23 -10.19 8.24
CA LYS A 25 -13.83 -9.92 6.93
C LYS A 25 -12.87 -10.18 5.78
N SER A 26 -11.60 -9.85 5.96
CA SER A 26 -10.56 -9.99 4.92
C SER A 26 -10.14 -11.45 4.68
N MET A 27 -10.20 -12.31 5.69
CA MET A 27 -9.84 -13.72 5.58
C MET A 27 -10.68 -14.50 4.55
N LYS A 28 -11.85 -13.98 4.14
CA LYS A 28 -12.65 -14.55 3.04
C LYS A 28 -11.91 -14.52 1.69
N TYR A 29 -10.94 -13.61 1.55
CA TYR A 29 -10.27 -13.34 0.27
C TYR A 29 -8.83 -13.83 0.23
N GLY A 30 -8.23 -14.16 1.38
CA GLY A 30 -6.86 -14.66 1.44
C GLY A 30 -6.29 -14.68 2.85
N SER A 31 -5.01 -15.04 2.96
CA SER A 31 -4.29 -15.03 4.24
C SER A 31 -4.01 -13.59 4.68
N VAL A 32 -4.30 -13.25 5.93
CA VAL A 32 -4.09 -11.90 6.48
C VAL A 32 -2.79 -11.86 7.28
N ILE A 33 -1.96 -10.86 6.98
CA ILE A 33 -0.71 -10.55 7.69
C ILE A 33 -0.87 -9.15 8.27
N VAL A 34 -0.91 -9.02 9.59
CA VAL A 34 -0.91 -7.74 10.28
C VAL A 34 0.51 -7.40 10.71
N ILE A 35 0.98 -6.21 10.35
CA ILE A 35 2.25 -5.67 10.82
C ILE A 35 1.93 -4.62 11.88
N ASP A 36 2.11 -5.01 13.12
CA ASP A 36 1.94 -4.15 14.27
C ASP A 36 3.18 -3.28 14.47
N ASP A 37 3.07 -2.00 14.22
CA ASP A 37 4.19 -1.06 14.26
C ASP A 37 4.43 -0.52 15.69
N CYS A 38 4.57 -1.43 16.66
CA CYS A 38 4.79 -1.14 18.08
C CYS A 38 3.59 -0.45 18.74
N SER A 39 2.39 -1.01 18.60
CA SER A 39 1.19 -0.52 19.27
C SER A 39 1.33 -0.62 20.79
N SER A 40 0.77 0.36 21.49
CA SER A 40 0.70 0.39 22.97
C SER A 40 -0.62 -0.17 23.52
N ASP A 41 -1.58 -0.45 22.64
CA ASP A 41 -2.89 -1.02 22.94
C ASP A 41 -2.96 -2.54 22.61
N SER A 42 -4.14 -3.10 22.61
CA SER A 42 -4.37 -4.53 22.33
C SER A 42 -4.39 -4.90 20.83
N THR A 43 -3.90 -4.04 19.93
CA THR A 43 -3.97 -4.26 18.47
C THR A 43 -3.40 -5.61 18.05
N ALA A 44 -2.16 -5.92 18.44
CA ALA A 44 -1.48 -7.17 18.06
C ALA A 44 -2.19 -8.41 18.60
N GLU A 45 -2.66 -8.36 19.84
CA GLU A 45 -3.39 -9.46 20.48
C GLU A 45 -4.72 -9.73 19.77
N ARG A 46 -5.48 -8.67 19.52
CA ARG A 46 -6.78 -8.76 18.84
C ARG A 46 -6.65 -9.26 17.41
N ALA A 47 -5.63 -8.83 16.68
CA ALA A 47 -5.34 -9.33 15.34
C ALA A 47 -5.02 -10.83 15.33
N ARG A 48 -4.20 -11.32 16.30
CA ARG A 48 -3.91 -12.76 16.44
C ARG A 48 -5.17 -13.57 16.77
N LYS A 49 -5.97 -13.09 17.70
CA LYS A 49 -7.25 -13.75 18.07
C LYS A 49 -8.24 -13.81 16.90
N ALA A 50 -8.19 -12.82 16.01
CA ALA A 50 -9.00 -12.79 14.79
C ALA A 50 -8.48 -13.73 13.69
N GLY A 51 -7.30 -14.36 13.85
CA GLY A 51 -6.73 -15.34 12.93
C GLY A 51 -5.64 -14.80 11.99
N ALA A 52 -5.20 -13.57 12.14
CA ALA A 52 -4.09 -13.02 11.34
C ALA A 52 -2.73 -13.57 11.78
N ALA A 53 -1.81 -13.71 10.82
CA ALA A 53 -0.38 -13.80 11.12
C ALA A 53 0.12 -12.42 11.53
N VAL A 54 0.66 -12.26 12.74
CA VAL A 54 1.07 -10.95 13.27
C VAL A 54 2.59 -10.90 13.43
N ILE A 55 3.18 -9.85 12.85
CA ILE A 55 4.59 -9.48 13.06
C ILE A 55 4.59 -8.13 13.78
N SER A 56 5.19 -8.06 14.98
CA SER A 56 5.30 -6.82 15.74
C SER A 56 6.70 -6.24 15.65
N HIS A 57 6.81 -4.95 15.34
CA HIS A 57 8.07 -4.21 15.41
C HIS A 57 8.43 -3.89 16.87
N LYS A 58 9.71 -3.80 17.18
CA LYS A 58 10.21 -3.43 18.53
C LYS A 58 10.05 -1.94 18.82
N THR A 59 10.00 -1.10 17.80
CA THR A 59 9.82 0.36 17.86
C THR A 59 8.92 0.78 16.71
N ASN A 60 8.26 1.95 16.83
CA ASN A 60 7.48 2.51 15.72
C ASN A 60 8.42 2.91 14.57
N MET A 61 8.42 2.12 13.51
CA MET A 61 9.26 2.28 12.32
C MET A 61 8.55 3.01 11.18
N GLY A 62 7.25 3.23 11.29
CA GLY A 62 6.40 3.93 10.33
C GLY A 62 5.81 3.03 9.24
N LEU A 63 4.78 3.58 8.57
CA LEU A 63 3.96 2.89 7.58
C LEU A 63 4.78 2.20 6.47
N GLY A 64 5.80 2.87 5.95
CA GLY A 64 6.62 2.32 4.88
C GLY A 64 7.42 1.09 5.31
N SER A 65 7.98 1.12 6.53
CA SER A 65 8.67 -0.04 7.10
C SER A 65 7.71 -1.19 7.35
N ALA A 66 6.51 -0.91 7.89
CA ALA A 66 5.49 -1.92 8.11
C ALA A 66 5.05 -2.59 6.78
N LEU A 67 4.80 -1.80 5.73
CA LEU A 67 4.47 -2.34 4.42
C LEU A 67 5.61 -3.22 3.86
N ARG A 68 6.88 -2.78 3.94
CA ARG A 68 8.02 -3.61 3.47
C ARG A 68 8.12 -4.92 4.22
N THR A 69 8.00 -4.91 5.55
CA THR A 69 7.96 -6.14 6.36
C THR A 69 6.84 -7.08 5.90
N GLY A 70 5.65 -6.52 5.65
CA GLY A 70 4.50 -7.28 5.16
C GLY A 70 4.71 -7.84 3.76
N PHE A 71 5.29 -7.07 2.84
CA PHE A 71 5.63 -7.52 1.49
C PHE A 71 6.64 -8.67 1.50
N GLU A 72 7.70 -8.56 2.29
CA GLU A 72 8.69 -9.62 2.47
C GLU A 72 8.03 -10.91 2.98
N LYS A 73 7.17 -10.79 3.98
CA LYS A 73 6.45 -11.95 4.52
C LYS A 73 5.51 -12.57 3.50
N ALA A 74 4.70 -11.78 2.79
CA ALA A 74 3.78 -12.28 1.76
C ALA A 74 4.52 -12.98 0.61
N LEU A 75 5.64 -12.41 0.15
CA LEU A 75 6.48 -13.01 -0.88
C LEU A 75 7.15 -14.31 -0.42
N SER A 76 7.60 -14.38 0.85
CA SER A 76 8.15 -15.62 1.45
C SER A 76 7.10 -16.73 1.55
N MET A 77 5.83 -16.37 1.69
CA MET A 77 4.71 -17.30 1.66
C MET A 77 4.31 -17.74 0.24
N LYS A 78 5.05 -17.30 -0.78
CA LYS A 78 4.75 -17.58 -2.20
C LYS A 78 3.33 -17.14 -2.59
N ALA A 79 2.93 -15.94 -2.18
CA ALA A 79 1.72 -15.32 -2.64
C ALA A 79 1.82 -15.00 -4.14
N ASP A 80 0.73 -15.18 -4.89
CA ASP A 80 0.61 -14.76 -6.29
C ASP A 80 0.18 -13.29 -6.38
N VAL A 81 -0.68 -12.87 -5.43
CA VAL A 81 -1.23 -11.52 -5.33
C VAL A 81 -1.07 -11.01 -3.90
N ILE A 82 -0.60 -9.78 -3.76
CA ILE A 82 -0.50 -9.08 -2.49
C ILE A 82 -1.46 -7.89 -2.50
N ILE A 83 -2.34 -7.82 -1.49
CA ILE A 83 -3.22 -6.67 -1.29
C ILE A 83 -2.75 -5.91 -0.06
N THR A 84 -2.65 -4.57 -0.14
CA THR A 84 -2.48 -3.73 1.04
C THR A 84 -3.81 -3.10 1.43
N MET A 85 -4.08 -2.97 2.72
CA MET A 85 -5.25 -2.32 3.26
C MET A 85 -4.97 -1.81 4.66
N ASP A 86 -5.45 -0.60 4.98
CA ASP A 86 -5.29 -0.03 6.32
C ASP A 86 -6.21 -0.73 7.33
N ALA A 87 -5.78 -0.82 8.60
CA ALA A 87 -6.50 -1.49 9.68
C ALA A 87 -7.52 -0.60 10.40
N ASP A 88 -7.71 0.66 9.96
CA ASP A 88 -8.50 1.70 10.61
C ASP A 88 -10.01 1.71 10.24
N GLY A 89 -10.45 0.79 9.39
CA GLY A 89 -11.85 0.68 8.95
C GLY A 89 -12.26 1.64 7.82
N GLN A 90 -11.34 2.43 7.27
CA GLN A 90 -11.65 3.31 6.14
C GLN A 90 -11.82 2.56 4.81
N HIS A 91 -11.36 1.33 4.73
CA HIS A 91 -11.49 0.46 3.57
C HIS A 91 -12.45 -0.70 3.86
N ILE A 92 -13.25 -1.07 2.88
CA ILE A 92 -14.19 -2.19 2.99
C ILE A 92 -13.56 -3.43 2.33
N PRO A 93 -13.34 -4.54 3.07
CA PRO A 93 -12.79 -5.77 2.49
C PRO A 93 -13.58 -6.31 1.29
N ASP A 94 -14.88 -6.10 1.25
CA ASP A 94 -15.77 -6.56 0.17
C ASP A 94 -15.50 -5.86 -1.18
N ASP A 95 -14.63 -4.86 -1.23
CA ASP A 95 -14.12 -4.30 -2.48
C ASP A 95 -12.89 -5.06 -3.05
N MET A 96 -12.29 -6.00 -2.30
CA MET A 96 -11.14 -6.79 -2.79
C MET A 96 -11.40 -7.53 -4.11
N PRO A 97 -12.59 -8.13 -4.34
CA PRO A 97 -12.87 -8.78 -5.61
C PRO A 97 -12.67 -7.88 -6.83
N LYS A 98 -12.97 -6.57 -6.73
CA LYS A 98 -12.76 -5.61 -7.82
C LYS A 98 -11.29 -5.46 -8.19
N LEU A 99 -10.40 -5.48 -7.17
CA LEU A 99 -8.95 -5.41 -7.40
C LEU A 99 -8.44 -6.73 -7.99
N LEU A 100 -8.90 -7.87 -7.45
CA LEU A 100 -8.51 -9.21 -7.91
C LEU A 100 -8.96 -9.48 -9.35
N GLU A 101 -10.13 -8.99 -9.76
CA GLU A 101 -10.62 -9.06 -11.13
C GLU A 101 -9.63 -8.40 -12.10
N LYS A 102 -9.17 -7.18 -11.79
CA LYS A 102 -8.20 -6.46 -12.62
C LYS A 102 -6.82 -7.14 -12.65
N ILE A 103 -6.38 -7.72 -11.53
CA ILE A 103 -5.18 -8.57 -11.53
C ILE A 103 -5.37 -9.77 -12.48
N GLY A 104 -6.56 -10.39 -12.47
CA GLY A 104 -6.92 -11.49 -13.38
C GLY A 104 -6.95 -11.09 -14.86
N GLU A 105 -7.27 -9.81 -15.16
CA GLU A 105 -7.20 -9.21 -16.50
C GLU A 105 -5.75 -8.89 -16.95
N GLY A 106 -4.74 -9.23 -16.12
CA GLY A 106 -3.32 -9.05 -16.43
C GLY A 106 -2.76 -7.68 -16.07
N TYR A 107 -3.42 -6.91 -15.18
CA TYR A 107 -2.79 -5.74 -14.58
C TYR A 107 -1.76 -6.17 -13.53
N ASP A 108 -0.64 -5.45 -13.48
CA ASP A 108 0.45 -5.68 -12.53
C ASP A 108 0.20 -5.00 -11.19
N PHE A 109 -0.48 -3.85 -11.25
CA PHE A 109 -0.81 -2.99 -10.11
C PHE A 109 -2.22 -2.42 -10.25
N VAL A 110 -3.00 -2.52 -9.18
CA VAL A 110 -4.36 -1.97 -9.13
C VAL A 110 -4.51 -1.10 -7.90
N LEU A 111 -4.99 0.13 -8.09
CA LEU A 111 -5.17 1.12 -7.03
C LEU A 111 -6.66 1.38 -6.79
N GLY A 112 -7.10 1.17 -5.56
CA GLY A 112 -8.44 1.52 -5.13
C GLY A 112 -8.62 3.04 -5.07
N LYS A 113 -9.58 3.58 -5.83
CA LYS A 113 -9.92 5.01 -5.87
C LYS A 113 -11.11 5.29 -4.96
N ARG A 114 -10.88 6.07 -3.90
CA ARG A 114 -11.93 6.51 -2.97
C ARG A 114 -12.81 7.59 -3.60
N ASN A 115 -14.06 7.68 -3.13
CA ASN A 115 -14.93 8.81 -3.47
C ASN A 115 -14.65 9.98 -2.53
N LEU A 116 -13.86 10.95 -3.00
CA LEU A 116 -13.45 12.11 -2.22
C LEU A 116 -14.50 13.24 -2.20
N SER A 117 -15.70 13.06 -2.77
CA SER A 117 -16.71 14.12 -2.83
C SER A 117 -17.14 14.65 -1.45
N LYS A 118 -17.13 13.78 -0.44
CA LYS A 118 -17.48 14.10 0.95
C LYS A 118 -16.32 14.67 1.79
N TYR A 119 -15.12 14.77 1.20
CA TYR A 119 -13.94 15.29 1.92
C TYR A 119 -13.94 16.84 1.91
N PRO A 120 -13.36 17.49 2.94
CA PRO A 120 -13.21 18.95 2.97
C PRO A 120 -12.48 19.47 1.73
N PHE A 121 -12.89 20.65 1.24
CA PHE A 121 -12.34 21.24 0.01
C PHE A 121 -10.82 21.32 0.00
N VAL A 122 -10.20 21.75 1.09
CA VAL A 122 -8.74 21.86 1.24
C VAL A 122 -8.05 20.50 1.03
N LYS A 123 -8.64 19.43 1.55
CA LYS A 123 -8.11 18.05 1.36
C LYS A 123 -8.26 17.57 -0.07
N ARG A 124 -9.39 17.88 -0.71
CA ARG A 124 -9.63 17.54 -2.12
C ARG A 124 -8.62 18.26 -3.03
N PHE A 125 -8.38 19.55 -2.76
CA PHE A 125 -7.41 20.34 -3.53
C PHE A 125 -5.98 19.84 -3.33
N GLY A 126 -5.55 19.58 -2.09
CA GLY A 126 -4.23 19.03 -1.78
C GLY A 126 -4.01 17.65 -2.44
N ASN A 127 -5.02 16.77 -2.35
CA ASN A 127 -4.96 15.45 -3.01
C ASN A 127 -4.88 15.59 -4.54
N PHE A 128 -5.66 16.49 -5.14
CA PHE A 128 -5.59 16.76 -6.59
C PHE A 128 -4.20 17.20 -7.03
N PHE A 129 -3.60 18.16 -6.33
CA PHE A 129 -2.28 18.67 -6.65
C PHE A 129 -1.19 17.59 -6.50
N LEU A 130 -1.19 16.87 -5.37
CA LEU A 130 -0.23 15.79 -5.13
C LEU A 130 -0.39 14.66 -6.14
N ASN A 131 -1.62 14.33 -6.48
CA ASN A 131 -1.92 13.32 -7.49
C ASN A 131 -1.41 13.72 -8.89
N ALA A 132 -1.62 14.99 -9.29
CA ALA A 132 -1.12 15.50 -10.55
C ALA A 132 0.41 15.50 -10.61
N ALA A 133 1.07 15.95 -9.53
CA ALA A 133 2.53 15.94 -9.42
C ALA A 133 3.10 14.51 -9.46
N THR A 134 2.48 13.58 -8.73
CA THR A 134 2.89 12.18 -8.70
C THR A 134 2.80 11.56 -10.10
N ASN A 135 1.67 11.74 -10.79
CA ASN A 135 1.47 11.23 -12.14
C ASN A 135 2.45 11.84 -13.16
N PHE A 136 2.69 13.15 -13.08
CA PHE A 136 3.64 13.83 -13.97
C PHE A 136 5.06 13.28 -13.81
N ILE A 137 5.51 13.05 -12.57
CA ILE A 137 6.86 12.57 -12.27
C ILE A 137 7.01 11.08 -12.57
N SER A 138 5.98 10.28 -12.27
CA SER A 138 6.00 8.82 -12.47
C SER A 138 5.65 8.38 -13.89
N GLY A 139 5.06 9.24 -14.71
CA GLY A 139 4.54 8.88 -16.03
C GLY A 139 3.27 8.00 -15.96
N THR A 140 2.59 7.97 -14.82
CA THR A 140 1.35 7.19 -14.64
C THR A 140 0.10 8.07 -14.85
N ASN A 141 -1.08 7.44 -14.91
CA ASN A 141 -2.37 8.14 -14.95
C ASN A 141 -3.31 7.53 -13.91
N LEU A 142 -2.86 7.51 -12.66
CA LEU A 142 -3.62 6.94 -11.55
C LEU A 142 -4.33 8.06 -10.76
N LYS A 143 -5.48 7.74 -10.18
CA LYS A 143 -6.27 8.66 -9.35
C LYS A 143 -6.21 8.20 -7.90
N ASP A 144 -6.18 9.18 -6.95
CA ASP A 144 -6.11 8.91 -5.51
C ASP A 144 -4.85 8.13 -5.11
N THR A 145 -3.67 8.63 -5.52
CA THR A 145 -2.36 7.99 -5.32
C THR A 145 -1.99 7.77 -3.84
N GLU A 146 -2.69 8.43 -2.92
CA GLU A 146 -2.54 8.28 -1.47
C GLU A 146 -3.39 7.14 -0.88
N SER A 147 -4.24 6.46 -1.67
CA SER A 147 -5.04 5.34 -1.18
C SER A 147 -4.15 4.18 -0.71
N GLY A 148 -4.41 3.66 0.48
CA GLY A 148 -3.73 2.46 1.03
C GLY A 148 -4.23 1.14 0.47
N PHE A 149 -5.37 1.14 -0.26
CA PHE A 149 -5.98 -0.07 -0.81
C PHE A 149 -5.43 -0.38 -2.20
N ARG A 150 -4.50 -1.32 -2.27
CA ARG A 150 -3.73 -1.63 -3.48
C ARG A 150 -3.63 -3.12 -3.67
N ALA A 151 -3.60 -3.58 -4.92
CA ALA A 151 -3.25 -4.96 -5.25
C ALA A 151 -2.03 -4.99 -6.19
N PHE A 152 -1.16 -5.96 -5.97
CA PHE A 152 0.06 -6.19 -6.71
C PHE A 152 0.14 -7.65 -7.16
N ARG A 153 0.55 -7.89 -8.37
CA ARG A 153 1.11 -9.20 -8.71
C ARG A 153 2.46 -9.36 -7.99
N ALA A 154 2.75 -10.55 -7.52
CA ALA A 154 3.98 -10.80 -6.75
C ALA A 154 5.25 -10.52 -7.58
N ASP A 155 5.27 -10.89 -8.85
CA ASP A 155 6.38 -10.62 -9.77
C ASP A 155 6.57 -9.13 -10.05
N ALA A 156 5.50 -8.35 -10.12
CA ALA A 156 5.56 -6.90 -10.24
C ALA A 156 6.09 -6.25 -8.96
N LEU A 157 5.59 -6.67 -7.78
CA LEU A 157 6.05 -6.16 -6.49
C LEU A 157 7.56 -6.38 -6.28
N ARG A 158 8.13 -7.50 -6.74
CA ARG A 158 9.57 -7.79 -6.68
C ARG A 158 10.43 -6.77 -7.43
N LYS A 159 9.88 -6.09 -8.45
CA LYS A 159 10.60 -5.08 -9.23
C LYS A 159 10.67 -3.72 -8.54
N LEU A 160 9.82 -3.48 -7.53
CA LEU A 160 9.74 -2.20 -6.86
C LEU A 160 10.88 -2.03 -5.86
N PHE A 161 11.55 -0.90 -5.93
CA PHE A 161 12.63 -0.54 -5.02
C PHE A 161 12.12 0.48 -3.98
N LEU A 162 11.62 -0.02 -2.85
CA LEU A 162 10.98 0.75 -1.81
C LEU A 162 11.92 0.98 -0.62
N LYS A 163 12.17 2.24 -0.27
CA LYS A 163 13.06 2.66 0.82
C LYS A 163 12.37 3.49 1.90
N SER A 164 11.27 4.16 1.55
CA SER A 164 10.59 5.07 2.46
C SER A 164 10.10 4.35 3.71
N GLU A 165 10.31 4.98 4.87
CA GLU A 165 9.92 4.40 6.16
C GLU A 165 8.51 4.86 6.58
N ARG A 166 8.10 6.05 6.16
CA ARG A 166 6.85 6.68 6.57
C ARG A 166 5.88 6.84 5.39
N TYR A 167 5.03 7.85 5.43
CA TYR A 167 3.94 8.09 4.45
C TYR A 167 4.42 8.29 3.01
N GLN A 168 5.70 8.66 2.79
CA GLN A 168 6.29 8.78 1.46
C GLN A 168 6.22 7.48 0.65
N ILE A 169 6.06 6.35 1.31
CA ILE A 169 5.88 5.04 0.66
C ILE A 169 4.70 5.04 -0.32
N ALA A 170 3.65 5.83 -0.07
CA ALA A 170 2.48 5.91 -0.93
C ALA A 170 2.85 6.41 -2.33
N VAL A 171 3.55 7.54 -2.41
CA VAL A 171 4.00 8.12 -3.67
C VAL A 171 5.21 7.38 -4.27
N GLU A 172 6.05 6.79 -3.43
CA GLU A 172 7.17 5.96 -3.87
C GLU A 172 6.70 4.73 -4.66
N ILE A 173 5.66 4.06 -4.19
CA ILE A 173 5.05 2.93 -4.92
C ILE A 173 4.61 3.36 -6.31
N ILE A 174 3.89 4.48 -6.43
CA ILE A 174 3.42 4.97 -7.73
C ILE A 174 4.59 5.34 -8.65
N PHE A 175 5.63 5.97 -8.10
CA PHE A 175 6.84 6.27 -8.85
C PHE A 175 7.51 4.99 -9.38
N GLU A 176 7.65 3.97 -8.55
CA GLU A 176 8.24 2.69 -8.95
C GLU A 176 7.37 1.93 -9.96
N VAL A 177 6.03 2.01 -9.84
CA VAL A 177 5.08 1.47 -10.84
C VAL A 177 5.34 2.09 -12.22
N GLY A 178 5.44 3.42 -12.29
CA GLY A 178 5.74 4.11 -13.55
C GLY A 178 7.14 3.81 -14.06
N ARG A 179 8.17 3.85 -13.19
CA ARG A 179 9.56 3.57 -13.55
C ARG A 179 9.75 2.19 -14.18
N ASN A 180 9.03 1.19 -13.69
CA ASN A 180 9.09 -0.18 -14.21
C ASN A 180 8.08 -0.44 -15.34
N ASN A 181 7.38 0.58 -15.85
CA ASN A 181 6.35 0.48 -16.89
C ASN A 181 5.29 -0.61 -16.56
N LEU A 182 4.90 -0.73 -15.30
CA LEU A 182 3.91 -1.73 -14.90
C LEU A 182 2.52 -1.36 -15.42
N ARG A 183 1.81 -2.35 -15.93
CA ARG A 183 0.43 -2.18 -16.37
C ARG A 183 -0.46 -1.91 -15.15
N SER A 184 -0.98 -0.69 -15.05
CA SER A 184 -1.68 -0.23 -13.85
C SER A 184 -3.05 0.38 -14.16
N CYS A 185 -3.99 0.25 -13.22
CA CYS A 185 -5.31 0.88 -13.35
C CYS A 185 -5.90 1.26 -11.97
N ASN A 186 -7.01 2.00 -12.01
CA ASN A 186 -7.84 2.27 -10.84
C ASN A 186 -9.12 1.44 -10.85
N VAL A 187 -9.60 1.10 -9.65
CA VAL A 187 -10.97 0.63 -9.43
C VAL A 187 -11.67 1.50 -8.40
N PRO A 188 -12.95 1.84 -8.58
CA PRO A 188 -13.70 2.57 -7.56
C PRO A 188 -13.93 1.69 -6.34
N ILE A 189 -13.62 2.21 -5.15
CA ILE A 189 -13.84 1.53 -3.89
C ILE A 189 -14.79 2.31 -3.00
N SER A 190 -15.46 1.61 -2.11
CA SER A 190 -16.30 2.19 -1.08
C SER A 190 -15.41 2.77 0.02
N SER A 191 -15.72 3.99 0.45
CA SER A 191 -15.05 4.63 1.58
C SER A 191 -16.12 5.22 2.49
N PRO A 192 -16.55 4.49 3.53
CA PRO A 192 -17.75 4.84 4.28
C PRO A 192 -17.58 6.11 5.12
N VAL A 193 -16.40 6.34 5.69
CA VAL A 193 -16.17 7.47 6.60
C VAL A 193 -14.75 8.02 6.43
N TYR A 194 -14.61 9.35 6.46
CA TYR A 194 -13.34 10.00 6.63
C TYR A 194 -12.98 10.03 8.12
N VAL A 195 -12.00 9.25 8.55
CA VAL A 195 -11.53 9.23 9.95
C VAL A 195 -10.25 10.05 10.09
N ARG A 196 -9.23 9.77 9.31
CA ARG A 196 -7.95 10.49 9.27
C ARG A 196 -7.35 10.45 7.87
N GLY A 197 -6.60 11.46 7.50
CA GLY A 197 -5.85 11.48 6.25
C GLY A 197 -4.49 12.12 6.45
N VAL A 198 -3.61 11.97 5.47
CA VAL A 198 -2.29 12.60 5.42
C VAL A 198 -2.40 14.09 5.73
N GLY A 199 -1.60 14.57 6.66
CA GLY A 199 -1.53 15.99 7.03
C GLY A 199 -0.93 16.85 5.89
N ILE A 200 -1.14 18.17 5.95
CA ILE A 200 -0.54 19.11 4.96
C ILE A 200 0.98 18.98 4.95
N THR A 201 1.59 18.84 6.13
CA THR A 201 3.05 18.65 6.30
C THR A 201 3.55 17.37 5.61
N ASP A 202 2.77 16.29 5.68
CA ASP A 202 3.14 15.03 5.03
C ASP A 202 2.95 15.12 3.51
N GLY A 203 1.93 15.85 3.04
CA GLY A 203 1.77 16.18 1.62
C GLY A 203 2.97 16.95 1.06
N ILE A 204 3.48 17.95 1.79
CA ILE A 204 4.69 18.69 1.40
C ILE A 204 5.92 17.76 1.39
N LYS A 205 6.09 16.91 2.39
CA LYS A 205 7.17 15.92 2.44
C LYS A 205 7.11 14.95 1.26
N ASN A 206 5.91 14.48 0.91
CA ASN A 206 5.69 13.62 -0.24
C ASN A 206 6.06 14.31 -1.56
N PHE A 207 5.69 15.59 -1.71
CA PHE A 207 6.07 16.38 -2.89
C PHE A 207 7.57 16.58 -2.99
N LEU A 208 8.24 16.99 -1.90
CA LEU A 208 9.70 17.16 -1.86
C LEU A 208 10.44 15.84 -2.14
N PHE A 209 9.93 14.74 -1.62
CA PHE A 209 10.46 13.40 -1.91
C PHE A 209 10.42 13.06 -3.40
N LEU A 210 9.30 13.36 -4.08
CA LEU A 210 9.16 13.15 -5.52
C LEU A 210 10.14 14.02 -6.33
N MET A 211 10.32 15.29 -5.94
CA MET A 211 11.27 16.19 -6.59
C MET A 211 12.71 15.67 -6.49
N HIS A 212 13.12 15.23 -5.30
CA HIS A 212 14.44 14.61 -5.11
C HIS A 212 14.64 13.34 -5.95
N ARG A 213 13.59 12.52 -6.11
CA ARG A 213 13.65 11.32 -6.94
C ARG A 213 13.80 11.64 -8.44
N ARG A 214 13.22 12.73 -8.93
CA ARG A 214 13.36 13.16 -10.33
C ARG A 214 14.80 13.51 -10.70
N GLU A 215 15.59 14.03 -9.75
CA GLU A 215 16.98 14.45 -9.98
C GLU A 215 18.00 13.30 -9.95
N ARG A 216 17.57 12.09 -9.68
CA ARG A 216 18.46 10.93 -9.63
C ARG A 216 19.05 10.62 -11.00
N ARG A 217 20.40 10.51 -11.04
CA ARG A 217 21.18 10.13 -12.22
C ARG A 217 21.10 8.62 -12.49
N TRP A 218 21.37 8.20 -13.72
CA TRP A 218 21.41 6.81 -14.16
C TRP A 218 22.24 5.87 -13.25
N ARG A 219 23.26 6.38 -12.59
CA ARG A 219 24.10 5.63 -11.63
C ARG A 219 23.31 5.07 -10.45
N ASP A 220 22.30 5.78 -9.98
CA ASP A 220 21.45 5.35 -8.85
C ASP A 220 20.56 4.20 -9.25
N TYR A 221 20.11 4.17 -10.51
CA TYR A 221 19.31 3.06 -11.04
C TYR A 221 20.09 1.75 -11.13
N ILE A 222 21.39 1.79 -11.48
CA ILE A 222 22.25 0.59 -11.52
C ILE A 222 22.47 0.05 -10.09
N HIS A 223 22.67 0.94 -9.12
CA HIS A 223 22.81 0.55 -7.73
C HIS A 223 21.53 -0.07 -7.17
N ASP A 224 20.37 0.50 -7.50
CA ASP A 224 19.06 0.03 -7.10
C ASP A 224 18.75 -1.36 -7.71
N ALA A 225 19.09 -1.59 -8.98
CA ALA A 225 18.97 -2.89 -9.64
C ALA A 225 19.84 -3.97 -8.96
N LYS A 226 21.07 -3.65 -8.62
CA LYS A 226 21.97 -4.56 -7.88
C LYS A 226 21.44 -4.89 -6.48
N TYR A 227 20.82 -3.94 -5.80
CA TYR A 227 20.21 -4.15 -4.49
C TYR A 227 19.02 -5.11 -4.57
N VAL A 228 18.13 -4.89 -5.56
CA VAL A 228 16.97 -5.77 -5.80
C VAL A 228 17.44 -7.20 -6.08
N LEU A 229 18.42 -7.37 -6.97
CA LEU A 229 18.98 -8.68 -7.29
C LEU A 229 19.59 -9.40 -6.07
N ARG A 230 20.28 -8.66 -5.18
CA ARG A 230 20.88 -9.25 -3.96
C ARG A 230 19.86 -9.63 -2.88
N LYS A 231 18.68 -8.99 -2.88
CA LYS A 231 17.68 -9.21 -1.85
C LYS A 231 16.71 -10.34 -2.20
N TRP A 232 16.60 -10.69 -3.50
CA TRP A 232 15.58 -11.59 -4.00
C TRP A 232 16.13 -12.85 -4.71
N LEU A 233 17.44 -12.95 -4.88
CA LEU A 233 18.18 -14.18 -5.22
C LEU A 233 18.69 -14.86 -3.96
#